data_379e8346fb5bb98812513a129aa08508
#
_entry.id   379e8346fb5bb98812513a129aa08508
#
_cell.length_a   1.000
_cell.length_b   1.000
_cell.length_c   1.000
_cell.angle_alpha   90.00
_cell.angle_beta   90.00
_cell.angle_gamma   90.00
#
_symmetry.space_group_name_H-M   'P 1'
#
loop_
_entity.id
_entity.type
_entity.pdbx_description
1 polymer ?
#
loop_
_entity_poly.entity_id
_entity_poly.type
_entity_poly.pdbx_seq_one_letter_code
_entity_poly.pdbx_strand_id
1 'polypeptide(L)'
;MSIKTNELQVLNKMLPEDHFLVDSAANGTGRVAFSTIIPANAAAHNAIYRGKNIQDKYIDGSMYAAINNGTFEDLFIGDYFDITISTTLGGNETVRCMLAGFDVYWGCGDTAMFTHHAVIVPANCFAATAQM
;
A
#
# COMPACT_ATOMS: atom_id res chain seq x y z
N MET A 1 -40.06 3.75 8.86
CA MET A 1 -40.04 2.30 8.59
C MET A 1 -38.84 1.70 9.27
N SER A 2 -39.03 0.73 10.13
CA SER A 2 -37.93 0.04 10.81
C SER A 2 -37.65 -1.25 10.04
N ILE A 3 -36.45 -1.36 9.43
CA ILE A 3 -35.99 -2.58 8.77
C ILE A 3 -35.35 -3.47 9.83
N LYS A 4 -35.85 -4.70 10.00
CA LYS A 4 -35.25 -5.67 10.90
C LYS A 4 -33.93 -6.17 10.30
N THR A 5 -32.92 -6.38 11.13
CA THR A 5 -31.59 -6.83 10.68
C THR A 5 -31.61 -8.14 9.91
N ASN A 6 -32.59 -9.01 10.14
CA ASN A 6 -32.76 -10.28 9.42
C ASN A 6 -33.39 -10.13 8.02
N GLU A 7 -33.85 -8.91 7.67
CA GLU A 7 -34.42 -8.57 6.35
C GLU A 7 -33.36 -7.95 5.44
N LEU A 8 -32.15 -7.68 5.96
CA LEU A 8 -31.06 -7.15 5.16
C LEU A 8 -30.46 -8.24 4.28
N GLN A 9 -30.26 -7.89 3.02
CA GLN A 9 -29.58 -8.78 2.09
C GLN A 9 -28.15 -9.04 2.54
N VAL A 10 -27.72 -10.30 2.54
CA VAL A 10 -26.31 -10.64 2.78
C VAL A 10 -25.48 -10.24 1.58
N LEU A 11 -24.54 -9.34 1.79
CA LEU A 11 -23.58 -8.92 0.77
C LEU A 11 -22.33 -9.82 0.86
N ASN A 12 -22.00 -10.47 -0.24
CA ASN A 12 -20.82 -11.35 -0.33
C ASN A 12 -19.54 -10.58 -0.66
N LYS A 13 -19.66 -9.33 -1.04
CA LYS A 13 -18.54 -8.47 -1.45
C LYS A 13 -18.89 -7.01 -1.18
N MET A 14 -17.93 -6.28 -0.64
CA MET A 14 -18.01 -4.83 -0.54
C MET A 14 -17.34 -4.19 -1.76
N LEU A 15 -17.99 -3.15 -2.27
CA LEU A 15 -17.47 -2.31 -3.35
C LEU A 15 -16.94 -1.00 -2.77
N PRO A 16 -16.00 -0.31 -3.45
CA PRO A 16 -15.45 0.97 -2.98
C PRO A 16 -16.50 2.06 -2.74
N GLU A 17 -17.61 2.01 -3.46
CA GLU A 17 -18.76 2.92 -3.36
C GLU A 17 -19.74 2.55 -2.24
N ASP A 18 -19.63 1.37 -1.64
CA ASP A 18 -20.47 0.98 -0.50
C ASP A 18 -20.21 1.91 0.68
N HIS A 19 -21.23 2.12 1.49
CA HIS A 19 -21.18 3.05 2.60
C HIS A 19 -21.48 2.35 3.92
N PHE A 20 -20.74 2.76 4.96
CA PHE A 20 -21.07 2.44 6.34
C PHE A 20 -21.93 3.53 6.96
N LEU A 21 -22.86 3.14 7.79
CA LEU A 21 -23.55 4.06 8.69
C LEU A 21 -22.63 4.33 9.88
N VAL A 22 -22.33 5.62 10.10
CA VAL A 22 -21.46 6.06 11.18
C VAL A 22 -22.21 7.07 12.03
N ASP A 23 -22.18 6.89 13.35
CA ASP A 23 -22.68 7.86 14.29
C ASP A 23 -21.50 8.60 14.94
N SER A 24 -21.50 9.91 14.81
CA SER A 24 -20.42 10.77 15.29
C SER A 24 -20.98 11.80 16.26
N ALA A 25 -20.37 11.89 17.43
CA ALA A 25 -20.76 12.87 18.45
C ALA A 25 -20.67 14.32 17.94
N ALA A 26 -19.80 14.61 16.98
CA ALA A 26 -19.61 15.95 16.42
C ALA A 26 -20.56 16.26 15.25
N ASN A 27 -20.89 15.26 14.42
CA ASN A 27 -21.57 15.45 13.13
C ASN A 27 -22.90 14.69 13.03
N GLY A 28 -23.32 13.98 14.09
CA GLY A 28 -24.53 13.14 14.07
C GLY A 28 -24.34 11.89 13.19
N THR A 29 -25.47 11.26 12.84
CA THR A 29 -25.50 10.05 12.04
C THR A 29 -25.29 10.37 10.56
N GLY A 30 -24.31 9.75 9.94
CA GLY A 30 -23.96 9.96 8.53
C GLY A 30 -23.55 8.69 7.82
N ARG A 31 -23.21 8.82 6.54
CA ARG A 31 -22.67 7.73 5.73
C ARG A 31 -21.23 8.04 5.36
N VAL A 32 -20.37 7.05 5.49
CA VAL A 32 -18.97 7.12 5.06
C VAL A 32 -18.72 6.05 4.01
N ALA A 33 -18.18 6.44 2.87
CA ALA A 33 -17.82 5.49 1.83
C ALA A 33 -16.70 4.57 2.31
N PHE A 34 -16.76 3.30 1.95
CA PHE A 34 -15.73 2.31 2.31
C PHE A 34 -14.34 2.77 1.88
N SER A 35 -14.22 3.33 0.68
CA SER A 35 -12.98 3.90 0.14
C SER A 35 -12.36 5.03 0.97
N THR A 36 -13.17 5.67 1.83
CA THR A 36 -12.70 6.77 2.71
C THR A 36 -12.15 6.25 4.03
N ILE A 37 -12.65 5.08 4.51
CA ILE A 37 -12.24 4.51 5.81
C ILE A 37 -10.91 3.79 5.69
N ILE A 38 -10.74 3.03 4.62
CA ILE A 38 -9.52 2.29 4.32
C ILE A 38 -9.27 2.44 2.83
N PRO A 39 -8.07 2.75 2.38
CA PRO A 39 -7.66 2.41 1.04
C PRO A 39 -7.76 0.88 0.91
N ALA A 40 -8.91 0.38 0.50
CA ALA A 40 -9.28 -1.04 0.64
C ALA A 40 -8.27 -1.95 -0.07
N ASN A 41 -7.69 -1.45 -1.16
CA ASN A 41 -6.67 -2.17 -1.90
C ASN A 41 -5.38 -2.29 -1.08
N ALA A 42 -4.91 -1.22 -0.43
CA ALA A 42 -3.71 -1.25 0.39
C ALA A 42 -3.81 -2.29 1.51
N ALA A 43 -4.93 -2.33 2.24
CA ALA A 43 -5.14 -3.28 3.32
C ALA A 43 -5.08 -4.74 2.83
N ALA A 44 -5.69 -5.05 1.69
CA ALA A 44 -5.68 -6.38 1.11
C ALA A 44 -4.26 -6.82 0.69
N HIS A 45 -3.50 -5.91 0.08
CA HIS A 45 -2.13 -6.18 -0.37
C HIS A 45 -1.13 -6.24 0.78
N ASN A 46 -1.36 -5.51 1.88
CA ASN A 46 -0.56 -5.57 3.11
C ASN A 46 -0.78 -6.88 3.90
N ALA A 47 -1.90 -7.56 3.71
CA ALA A 47 -2.22 -8.78 4.45
C ALA A 47 -1.49 -10.04 3.96
N ILE A 48 -0.86 -9.98 2.78
CA ILE A 48 -0.27 -11.15 2.12
C ILE A 48 1.22 -10.93 1.92
N TYR A 49 2.04 -11.81 2.50
CA TYR A 49 3.46 -11.91 2.17
C TYR A 49 3.65 -12.89 1.02
N ARG A 50 4.23 -12.43 -0.10
CA ARG A 50 4.42 -13.27 -1.30
C ARG A 50 5.89 -13.53 -1.62
N GLY A 51 6.73 -12.52 -1.65
CA GLY A 51 8.16 -12.66 -1.93
C GLY A 51 8.50 -12.99 -3.38
N LYS A 52 7.72 -12.49 -4.34
CA LYS A 52 7.93 -12.70 -5.78
C LYS A 52 8.94 -11.69 -6.34
N ASN A 53 9.76 -12.14 -7.30
CA ASN A 53 10.57 -11.22 -8.11
C ASN A 53 9.66 -10.40 -9.05
N ILE A 54 9.71 -9.08 -8.94
CA ILE A 54 8.94 -8.13 -9.74
C ILE A 54 9.84 -7.21 -10.57
N GLN A 55 11.06 -7.66 -10.91
CA GLN A 55 12.04 -6.89 -11.68
C GLN A 55 11.46 -6.33 -12.97
N ASP A 56 10.68 -7.13 -13.70
CA ASP A 56 10.06 -6.71 -14.96
C ASP A 56 9.12 -5.52 -14.74
N LYS A 57 8.29 -5.56 -13.68
CA LYS A 57 7.38 -4.46 -13.32
C LYS A 57 8.11 -3.19 -12.88
N TYR A 58 9.28 -3.33 -12.27
CA TYR A 58 10.14 -2.20 -11.93
C TYR A 58 10.71 -1.55 -13.21
N ILE A 59 11.20 -2.35 -14.15
CA ILE A 59 11.83 -1.88 -15.38
C ILE A 59 10.81 -1.24 -16.33
N ASP A 60 9.65 -1.84 -16.52
CA ASP A 60 8.60 -1.36 -17.44
C ASP A 60 7.75 -0.23 -16.85
N GLY A 61 7.90 0.06 -15.56
CA GLY A 61 7.18 1.12 -14.86
C GLY A 61 5.78 0.76 -14.40
N SER A 62 5.29 -0.45 -14.66
CA SER A 62 3.94 -0.88 -14.24
C SER A 62 3.80 -0.95 -12.72
N MET A 63 4.88 -1.19 -11.98
CA MET A 63 4.92 -1.09 -10.53
C MET A 63 4.54 0.33 -10.07
N TYR A 64 5.14 1.35 -10.65
CA TYR A 64 4.85 2.75 -10.29
C TYR A 64 3.43 3.16 -10.66
N ALA A 65 2.94 2.69 -11.80
CA ALA A 65 1.56 2.94 -12.22
C ALA A 65 0.55 2.32 -11.25
N ALA A 66 0.78 1.08 -10.80
CA ALA A 66 -0.08 0.39 -9.85
C ALA A 66 -0.06 1.06 -8.45
N ILE A 67 1.08 1.61 -8.03
CA ILE A 67 1.17 2.38 -6.78
C ILE A 67 0.43 3.72 -6.93
N ASN A 68 0.70 4.49 -7.98
CA ASN A 68 0.14 5.82 -8.16
C ASN A 68 -1.38 5.83 -8.27
N ASN A 69 -1.97 4.80 -8.87
CA ASN A 69 -3.43 4.70 -9.00
C ASN A 69 -4.11 4.00 -7.80
N GLY A 70 -3.33 3.53 -6.82
CA GLY A 70 -3.81 2.89 -5.61
C GLY A 70 -4.43 1.51 -5.83
N THR A 71 -4.22 0.88 -6.98
CA THR A 71 -4.70 -0.50 -7.20
C THR A 71 -3.78 -1.53 -6.61
N PHE A 72 -2.46 -1.24 -6.55
CA PHE A 72 -1.40 -2.16 -6.14
C PHE A 72 -1.45 -3.50 -6.88
N GLU A 73 -1.95 -3.49 -8.11
CA GLU A 73 -2.24 -4.70 -8.89
C GLU A 73 -1.01 -5.60 -9.02
N ASP A 74 -1.17 -6.85 -8.54
CA ASP A 74 -0.12 -7.88 -8.49
C ASP A 74 1.17 -7.37 -7.83
N LEU A 75 1.02 -6.60 -6.71
CA LEU A 75 2.09 -6.21 -5.80
C LEU A 75 1.70 -6.65 -4.39
N PHE A 76 2.61 -7.29 -3.66
CA PHE A 76 2.37 -7.79 -2.31
C PHE A 76 3.60 -7.57 -1.42
N ILE A 77 3.42 -7.67 -0.10
CA ILE A 77 4.53 -7.56 0.84
C ILE A 77 5.58 -8.64 0.56
N GLY A 78 6.85 -8.24 0.63
CA GLY A 78 7.98 -9.11 0.36
C GLY A 78 8.34 -9.27 -1.11
N ASP A 79 7.52 -8.79 -2.05
CA ASP A 79 7.91 -8.73 -3.46
C ASP A 79 9.16 -7.87 -3.60
N TYR A 80 10.05 -8.26 -4.50
CA TYR A 80 11.37 -7.64 -4.58
C TYR A 80 11.83 -7.39 -6.01
N PHE A 81 12.72 -6.43 -6.12
CA PHE A 81 13.47 -6.08 -7.32
C PHE A 81 14.87 -5.65 -6.94
N ASP A 82 15.80 -5.74 -7.86
CA ASP A 82 17.20 -5.41 -7.64
C ASP A 82 17.52 -4.07 -8.34
N ILE A 83 18.23 -3.19 -7.64
CA ILE A 83 18.76 -1.94 -8.17
C ILE A 83 20.28 -1.94 -8.10
N THR A 84 20.91 -1.33 -9.07
CA THR A 84 22.37 -1.12 -9.05
C THR A 84 22.66 0.32 -8.65
N ILE A 85 23.40 0.50 -7.58
CA ILE A 85 23.87 1.80 -7.10
C ILE A 85 25.37 1.94 -7.34
N SER A 86 25.78 3.14 -7.76
CA SER A 86 27.20 3.48 -7.83
C SER A 86 27.66 4.00 -6.47
N THR A 87 28.69 3.41 -5.94
CA THR A 87 29.30 3.84 -4.66
C THR A 87 30.42 4.83 -4.89
N THR A 88 30.59 5.79 -3.97
CA THR A 88 31.66 6.79 -4.03
C THR A 88 33.05 6.17 -3.89
N LEU A 89 33.14 4.92 -3.43
CA LEU A 89 34.38 4.19 -3.26
C LEU A 89 34.80 3.40 -4.52
N GLY A 90 34.13 3.64 -5.66
CA GLY A 90 34.60 3.15 -6.97
C GLY A 90 34.08 1.77 -7.35
N GLY A 91 32.88 1.42 -6.98
CA GLY A 91 32.23 0.17 -7.41
C GLY A 91 30.73 0.33 -7.63
N ASN A 92 30.15 -0.66 -8.28
CA ASN A 92 28.71 -0.81 -8.35
C ASN A 92 28.28 -1.90 -7.37
N GLU A 93 27.22 -1.63 -6.60
CA GLU A 93 26.61 -2.61 -5.70
C GLU A 93 25.17 -2.88 -6.14
N THR A 94 24.80 -4.15 -6.24
CA THR A 94 23.41 -4.55 -6.51
C THR A 94 22.72 -4.75 -5.16
N VAL A 95 21.67 -3.98 -4.94
CA VAL A 95 20.88 -4.01 -3.71
C VAL A 95 19.49 -4.54 -4.03
N ARG A 96 19.10 -5.56 -3.29
CA ARG A 96 17.72 -6.06 -3.34
C ARG A 96 16.83 -5.17 -2.51
N CYS A 97 15.77 -4.65 -3.13
CA CYS A 97 14.73 -3.84 -2.51
C CYS A 97 13.46 -4.66 -2.40
N MET A 98 12.79 -4.60 -1.25
CA MET A 98 11.54 -5.31 -0.98
C MET A 98 10.41 -4.33 -0.67
N LEU A 99 9.20 -4.66 -1.12
CA LEU A 99 7.99 -3.96 -0.72
C LEU A 99 7.63 -4.34 0.71
N ALA A 100 7.58 -3.35 1.61
CA ALA A 100 7.33 -3.53 3.03
C ALA A 100 5.95 -3.05 3.47
N GLY A 101 5.27 -2.24 2.67
CA GLY A 101 3.94 -1.75 2.98
C GLY A 101 3.38 -0.85 1.89
N PHE A 102 2.05 -0.79 1.85
CA PHE A 102 1.30 0.11 0.97
C PHE A 102 0.44 1.03 1.82
N ASP A 103 0.46 2.33 1.53
CA ASP A 103 -0.31 3.38 2.21
C ASP A 103 -0.20 3.38 3.74
N VAL A 104 0.91 2.87 4.29
CA VAL A 104 1.12 2.74 5.74
C VAL A 104 1.19 4.09 6.46
N TYR A 105 1.46 5.16 5.73
CA TYR A 105 1.49 6.54 6.26
C TYR A 105 0.29 7.37 5.80
N TRP A 106 -0.79 6.71 5.33
CA TRP A 106 -2.00 7.41 4.90
C TRP A 106 -2.60 8.23 6.04
N GLY A 107 -2.76 9.52 5.79
CA GLY A 107 -3.26 10.46 6.79
C GLY A 107 -2.30 10.78 7.93
N CYS A 108 -1.04 10.35 7.86
CA CYS A 108 -0.01 10.60 8.89
C CYS A 108 0.90 11.78 8.52
N GLY A 109 1.59 12.31 9.55
CA GLY A 109 2.56 13.41 9.44
C GLY A 109 1.98 14.78 9.79
N ASP A 110 2.85 15.78 9.94
CA ASP A 110 2.48 17.17 10.24
C ASP A 110 1.59 17.77 9.15
N THR A 111 1.85 17.39 7.90
CA THR A 111 0.93 17.55 6.79
C THR A 111 0.47 16.16 6.38
N ALA A 112 -0.80 15.86 6.64
CA ALA A 112 -1.36 14.55 6.37
C ALA A 112 -1.19 14.14 4.90
N MET A 113 -0.58 12.98 4.68
CA MET A 113 -0.32 12.45 3.34
C MET A 113 -1.50 11.60 2.85
N PHE A 114 -2.11 12.02 1.76
CA PHE A 114 -3.22 11.31 1.10
C PHE A 114 -2.86 10.87 -0.32
N THR A 115 -1.58 10.63 -0.56
CA THR A 115 -1.07 10.12 -1.85
C THR A 115 -0.72 8.65 -1.69
N HIS A 116 -1.14 7.84 -2.66
CA HIS A 116 -0.80 6.41 -2.68
C HIS A 116 0.71 6.22 -2.72
N HIS A 117 1.22 5.33 -1.90
CA HIS A 117 2.65 5.10 -1.77
C HIS A 117 2.97 3.65 -1.38
N ALA A 118 4.21 3.25 -1.65
CA ALA A 118 4.77 2.02 -1.13
C ALA A 118 6.00 2.32 -0.29
N VAL A 119 6.19 1.57 0.79
CA VAL A 119 7.43 1.55 1.56
C VAL A 119 8.33 0.48 1.00
N ILE A 120 9.54 0.89 0.63
CA ILE A 120 10.56 0.00 0.08
C ILE A 120 11.73 -0.04 1.06
N VAL A 121 12.19 -1.23 1.36
CA VAL A 121 13.32 -1.46 2.27
C VAL A 121 14.38 -2.31 1.58
N PRO A 122 15.68 -2.09 1.87
CA PRO A 122 16.71 -3.00 1.41
C PRO A 122 16.59 -4.36 2.13
N ALA A 123 16.75 -5.45 1.41
CA ALA A 123 16.70 -6.80 1.96
C ALA A 123 17.90 -7.11 2.86
N ASN A 124 19.05 -6.48 2.58
CA ASN A 124 20.30 -6.66 3.31
C ASN A 124 20.95 -5.30 3.56
N CYS A 125 21.88 -5.26 4.52
CA CYS A 125 22.75 -4.10 4.68
C CYS A 125 23.64 -3.93 3.43
N PHE A 126 24.01 -2.69 3.14
CA PHE A 126 24.98 -2.40 2.10
C PHE A 126 26.35 -3.02 2.44
N ALA A 127 26.99 -3.62 1.45
CA ALA A 127 28.32 -4.21 1.63
C ALA A 127 29.41 -3.12 1.73
N ALA A 128 29.22 -1.99 1.04
CA ALA A 128 30.14 -0.87 1.11
C ALA A 128 29.94 -0.09 2.43
N THR A 129 30.90 -0.18 3.33
CA THR A 129 30.95 0.69 4.52
C THR A 129 31.49 2.06 4.12
N ALA A 130 30.66 3.11 4.21
CA ALA A 130 31.18 4.47 4.20
C ALA A 130 31.83 4.73 5.57
N GLN A 131 33.16 4.94 5.57
CA GLN A 131 33.81 5.58 6.72
C GLN A 131 33.42 7.06 6.70
N MET A 132 32.74 7.48 7.76
CA MET A 132 32.55 8.92 8.05
C MET A 132 33.82 9.49 8.67
#